data_b7be47af886d74ca8c79f792b80df8cc
#
_entry.id   b7be47af886d74ca8c79f792b80df8cc
#
_cell.length_a   1.000
_cell.length_b   1.000
_cell.length_c   1.000
_cell.angle_alpha   90.00
_cell.angle_beta   90.00
_cell.angle_gamma   90.00
#
_symmetry.space_group_name_H-M   'P 1'
#
loop_
_entity.id
_entity.type
_entity.pdbx_description
1 polymer ?
#
loop_
_entity_poly.entity_id
_entity_poly.type
_entity_poly.pdbx_seq_one_letter_code
_entity_poly.pdbx_strand_id
1 'polypeptide(L)'
;MNVSIEIALMPLQDDFEDHIKSFIKKLRESNFKILENPLSTHIYGEYNALMPFLTQEIKESFNKQKNTVVNLKIVNSDRSDYEPNF
;
A
#
# COMPACT_ATOMS: atom_id res chain seq x y z
N MET A 1 -17.08 -4.82 -4.35
CA MET A 1 -17.05 -3.43 -3.83
C MET A 1 -15.69 -2.81 -4.08
N ASN A 2 -15.66 -1.53 -4.36
CA ASN A 2 -14.40 -0.80 -4.43
C ASN A 2 -13.99 -0.32 -3.04
N VAL A 3 -12.69 -0.37 -2.78
CA VAL A 3 -12.13 0.05 -1.51
C VAL A 3 -11.02 1.06 -1.70
N SER A 4 -10.76 1.84 -0.66
CA SER A 4 -9.63 2.74 -0.58
C SER A 4 -8.73 2.27 0.55
N ILE A 5 -7.44 2.15 0.29
CA ILE A 5 -6.48 1.65 1.26
C ILE A 5 -5.37 2.66 1.44
N GLU A 6 -5.02 2.93 2.70
CA GLU A 6 -3.81 3.64 3.05
C GLU A 6 -2.85 2.63 3.66
N ILE A 7 -1.63 2.56 3.14
CA ILE A 7 -0.64 1.62 3.62
C ILE A 7 0.69 2.32 3.86
N ALA A 8 1.32 2.00 5.00
CA ALA A 8 2.65 2.46 5.33
C ALA A 8 3.48 1.27 5.79
N LEU A 9 4.64 1.11 5.19
CA LEU A 9 5.58 0.03 5.49
C LEU A 9 6.73 0.62 6.29
N MET A 10 7.00 0.05 7.46
CA MET A 10 8.08 0.52 8.35
C MET A 10 9.02 -0.63 8.68
N PRO A 11 10.06 -0.87 7.85
CA PRO A 11 11.09 -1.85 8.17
C PRO A 11 11.93 -1.36 9.35
N LEU A 12 12.20 -2.25 10.30
CA LEU A 12 12.96 -1.92 11.50
C LEU A 12 14.42 -2.36 11.34
N GLN A 13 15.10 -1.79 10.32
CA GLN A 13 16.49 -2.11 10.00
C GLN A 13 17.15 -0.95 9.26
N ASP A 14 18.49 -0.97 9.15
CA ASP A 14 19.27 0.16 8.64
C ASP A 14 19.03 0.45 7.14
N ASP A 15 18.74 -0.56 6.35
CA ASP A 15 18.49 -0.41 4.91
C ASP A 15 17.00 -0.25 4.57
N PHE A 16 16.24 0.37 5.48
CA PHE A 16 14.79 0.46 5.36
C PHE A 16 14.32 1.16 4.07
N GLU A 17 15.09 2.13 3.57
CA GLU A 17 14.68 2.87 2.36
C GLU A 17 14.61 1.98 1.13
N ASP A 18 15.55 1.05 0.97
CA ASP A 18 15.56 0.14 -0.17
C ASP A 18 14.34 -0.78 -0.17
N HIS A 19 13.94 -1.25 1.01
CA HIS A 19 12.76 -2.09 1.16
C HIS A 19 11.47 -1.34 0.86
N ILE A 20 11.37 -0.10 1.32
CA ILE A 20 10.21 0.75 1.03
C ILE A 20 10.12 1.02 -0.48
N LYS A 21 11.23 1.37 -1.11
CA LYS A 21 11.26 1.64 -2.56
C LYS A 21 10.86 0.41 -3.37
N SER A 22 11.37 -0.77 -2.98
CA SER A 22 11.02 -2.01 -3.66
C SER A 22 9.53 -2.31 -3.56
N PHE A 23 8.94 -2.11 -2.39
CA PHE A 23 7.51 -2.31 -2.16
C PHE A 23 6.68 -1.36 -3.02
N ILE A 24 7.03 -0.07 -3.02
CA ILE A 24 6.31 0.94 -3.79
C ILE A 24 6.39 0.65 -5.29
N LYS A 25 7.55 0.21 -5.79
CA LYS A 25 7.69 -0.16 -7.20
C LYS A 25 6.73 -1.28 -7.59
N LYS A 26 6.54 -2.26 -6.72
CA LYS A 26 5.57 -3.34 -6.98
C LYS A 26 4.15 -2.79 -7.08
N LEU A 27 3.79 -1.85 -6.20
CA LEU A 27 2.48 -1.23 -6.26
C LEU A 27 2.31 -0.44 -7.57
N ARG A 28 3.34 0.31 -7.99
CA ARG A 28 3.31 1.09 -9.24
C ARG A 28 3.14 0.22 -10.47
N GLU A 29 3.70 -0.99 -10.46
CA GLU A 29 3.60 -1.93 -11.57
C GLU A 29 2.24 -2.61 -11.67
N SER A 30 1.40 -2.45 -10.65
CA SER A 30 0.04 -3.01 -10.65
C SER A 30 -0.89 -2.19 -11.54
N ASN A 31 -2.07 -2.74 -11.81
CA ASN A 31 -3.09 -2.02 -12.58
C ASN A 31 -4.00 -1.16 -11.69
N PHE A 32 -3.70 -1.07 -10.40
CA PHE A 32 -4.51 -0.30 -9.47
C PHE A 32 -4.08 1.17 -9.47
N LYS A 33 -5.01 2.05 -9.13
CA LYS A 33 -4.72 3.47 -8.98
C LYS A 33 -3.92 3.69 -7.70
N ILE A 34 -2.79 4.36 -7.82
CA ILE A 34 -1.87 4.61 -6.71
C ILE A 34 -1.71 6.12 -6.52
N LEU A 35 -1.73 6.56 -5.27
CA LEU A 35 -1.41 7.94 -4.91
C LEU A 35 -0.33 7.89 -3.82
N GLU A 36 0.87 8.36 -4.15
CA GLU A 36 1.99 8.34 -3.21
C GLU A 36 2.06 9.66 -2.46
N ASN A 37 2.15 9.58 -1.15
CA ASN A 37 2.31 10.73 -0.26
C ASN A 37 3.56 10.52 0.61
N PRO A 38 4.12 11.62 1.19
CA PRO A 38 5.33 11.47 2.01
C PRO A 38 5.19 10.54 3.22
N LEU A 39 4.00 10.39 3.75
CA LEU A 39 3.76 9.61 4.97
C LEU A 39 3.16 8.24 4.71
N SER A 40 2.56 8.03 3.55
CA SER A 40 1.89 6.77 3.24
C SER A 40 1.57 6.70 1.75
N THR A 41 1.16 5.51 1.30
CA THR A 41 0.71 5.29 -0.07
C THR A 41 -0.75 4.90 -0.04
N HIS A 42 -1.54 5.50 -0.94
CA HIS A 42 -2.95 5.15 -1.12
C HIS A 42 -3.10 4.26 -2.34
N ILE A 43 -3.91 3.22 -2.22
CA ILE A 43 -4.19 2.32 -3.34
C ILE A 43 -5.70 2.05 -3.38
N TYR A 44 -6.25 2.04 -4.59
CA TYR A 44 -7.69 1.97 -4.82
C TYR A 44 -8.01 0.87 -5.80
N GLY A 45 -9.07 0.14 -5.54
CA GLY A 45 -9.50 -0.90 -6.46
C GLY A 45 -10.63 -1.75 -5.91
N GLU A 46 -11.01 -2.75 -6.70
CA GLU A 46 -12.04 -3.69 -6.30
C GLU A 46 -11.47 -4.66 -5.26
N TYR A 47 -12.22 -4.91 -4.20
CA TYR A 47 -11.77 -5.66 -3.03
C TYR A 47 -11.21 -7.04 -3.37
N ASN A 48 -11.95 -7.81 -4.19
CA ASN A 48 -11.55 -9.18 -4.49
C ASN A 48 -10.30 -9.27 -5.38
N ALA A 49 -9.98 -8.20 -6.09
CA ALA A 49 -8.75 -8.13 -6.89
C ALA A 49 -7.60 -7.52 -6.11
N LEU A 50 -7.88 -6.45 -5.36
CA LEU A 50 -6.85 -5.68 -4.67
C LEU A 50 -6.29 -6.40 -3.45
N MET A 51 -7.16 -7.00 -2.63
CA MET A 51 -6.71 -7.61 -1.37
C MET A 51 -5.78 -8.81 -1.58
N PRO A 52 -6.06 -9.74 -2.51
CA PRO A 52 -5.10 -10.82 -2.77
C PRO A 52 -3.75 -10.32 -3.27
N PHE A 53 -3.76 -9.31 -4.16
CA PHE A 53 -2.52 -8.70 -4.64
C PHE A 53 -1.73 -8.09 -3.47
N LEU A 54 -2.39 -7.26 -2.66
CA LEU A 54 -1.73 -6.55 -1.57
C LEU A 54 -1.22 -7.51 -0.49
N THR A 55 -2.01 -8.53 -0.17
CA THR A 55 -1.62 -9.56 0.79
C THR A 55 -0.35 -10.27 0.35
N GLN A 56 -0.25 -10.59 -0.93
CA GLN A 56 0.93 -11.25 -1.47
C GLN A 56 2.16 -10.35 -1.41
N GLU A 57 2.01 -9.07 -1.75
CA GLU A 57 3.12 -8.12 -1.71
C GLU A 57 3.61 -7.88 -0.29
N ILE A 58 2.70 -7.83 0.68
CA ILE A 58 3.07 -7.71 2.09
C ILE A 58 3.84 -8.95 2.53
N LYS A 59 3.37 -10.14 2.15
CA LYS A 59 4.04 -11.39 2.50
C LYS A 59 5.45 -11.46 1.92
N GLU A 60 5.63 -11.06 0.66
CA GLU A 60 6.95 -11.02 0.03
C GLU A 60 7.89 -10.05 0.76
N SER A 61 7.36 -8.89 1.15
CA SER A 61 8.14 -7.93 1.93
C SER A 61 8.56 -8.52 3.27
N PHE A 62 7.64 -9.18 3.98
CA PHE A 62 7.96 -9.82 5.26
C PHE A 62 9.01 -10.91 5.13
N ASN A 63 9.01 -11.64 4.01
CA ASN A 63 9.99 -12.71 3.78
C ASN A 63 11.40 -12.17 3.53
N LYS A 64 11.53 -10.94 3.07
CA LYS A 64 12.82 -10.32 2.74
C LYS A 64 13.43 -9.54 3.90
N GLN A 65 12.68 -9.35 4.97
CA GLN A 65 13.07 -8.47 6.07
C GLN A 65 12.91 -9.18 7.40
N LYS A 66 13.72 -8.78 8.39
CA LYS A 66 13.66 -9.41 9.72
C LYS A 66 12.41 -8.98 10.48
N ASN A 67 12.22 -7.68 10.60
CA ASN A 67 11.07 -7.12 11.32
C ASN A 67 10.54 -5.93 10.55
N THR A 68 9.25 -5.95 10.26
CA THR A 68 8.59 -4.88 9.53
C THR A 68 7.21 -4.67 10.11
N VAL A 69 6.84 -3.41 10.30
CA VAL A 69 5.49 -3.04 10.70
C VAL A 69 4.76 -2.53 9.47
N VAL A 70 3.56 -3.02 9.24
CA VAL A 70 2.67 -2.51 8.21
C VAL A 70 1.45 -1.91 8.88
N ASN A 71 1.21 -0.61 8.62
CA ASN A 71 -0.03 0.03 9.00
C ASN A 71 -0.97 0.02 7.80
N LEU A 72 -2.17 -0.49 8.00
CA LEU A 72 -3.14 -0.65 6.93
C LEU A 72 -4.48 -0.09 7.39
N LYS A 73 -5.03 0.82 6.60
CA LYS A 73 -6.36 1.37 6.82
C LYS A 73 -7.19 1.10 5.56
N ILE A 74 -8.37 0.53 5.73
CA ILE A 74 -9.25 0.19 4.62
C ILE A 74 -10.59 0.89 4.81
N VAL A 75 -11.04 1.59 3.77
CA VAL A 75 -12.37 2.18 3.71
C VAL A 75 -13.15 1.44 2.64
N ASN A 76 -14.38 1.05 2.94
CA ASN A 76 -15.23 0.25 2.05
C ASN A 76 -15.96 1.08 0.99
N SER A 77 -15.27 2.09 0.47
CA SER A 77 -15.78 2.93 -0.61
C SER A 77 -14.61 3.50 -1.41
N ASP A 78 -14.89 3.97 -2.62
CA ASP A 78 -13.89 4.61 -3.47
C ASP A 78 -13.77 6.08 -3.09
N ARG A 79 -12.60 6.46 -2.57
CA ARG A 79 -12.26 7.83 -2.20
C ARG A 79 -11.20 8.41 -3.11
N SER A 80 -10.96 7.79 -4.25
CA SER A 80 -9.85 8.18 -5.13
C SER A 80 -10.02 9.55 -5.76
N ASP A 81 -11.25 10.05 -5.83
CA ASP A 81 -11.57 11.35 -6.40
C ASP A 81 -11.97 12.38 -5.34
N TYR A 82 -11.57 12.14 -4.10
CA TYR A 82 -11.90 13.06 -2.99
C TYR A 82 -11.31 14.45 -3.23
N GLU A 83 -12.15 15.45 -3.11
CA GLU A 83 -11.76 16.86 -3.13
C GLU A 83 -12.53 17.59 -2.03
N PRO A 84 -11.85 18.34 -1.17
CA PRO A 84 -12.56 19.13 -0.15
C PRO A 84 -13.37 20.25 -0.82
N ASN A 85 -14.55 20.46 -0.31
CA ASN A 85 -15.45 21.49 -0.83
C ASN A 85 -15.69 22.62 0.19
N PHE A 86 -14.73 22.82 1.06
CA PHE A 86 -14.80 23.85 2.10
C PHE A 86 -13.53 24.69 2.13
#